data_e078fe5ffba6baea558c754f2637f005
#
_entry.id   e078fe5ffba6baea558c754f2637f005
#
_cell.length_a   1.000
_cell.length_b   1.000
_cell.length_c   1.000
_cell.angle_alpha   90.00
_cell.angle_beta   90.00
_cell.angle_gamma   90.00
#
_symmetry.space_group_name_H-M   'P 1'
#
loop_
_entity.id
_entity.type
_entity.pdbx_description
1 polymer ?
#
loop_
_entity_poly.entity_id
_entity_poly.type
_entity_poly.pdbx_seq_one_letter_code
_entity_poly.pdbx_strand_id
1 'polypeptide(L)'
;MKYDHSNFNAQRAYSGAANDRIANFLPMVRKLAWYYEGSCGASLDIDDLLQAGMIALTECAQRHDRPGEDGFAAYAKMRVRGAMIDLLRTQSPHARGAAGQRRRIEAATDRLRTRLGQEPSAAEIAAEMQISVGEYHDMRTQLATRVVD
;
A
#
# COMPACT_ATOMS: atom_id res chain seq x y z
N MET A 1 -50.50 -9.94 -1.05
CA MET A 1 -49.19 -9.35 -1.47
C MET A 1 -48.28 -10.48 -1.91
N LYS A 2 -48.12 -10.65 -3.20
CA LYS A 2 -47.14 -11.60 -3.70
C LYS A 2 -45.77 -10.95 -3.65
N TYR A 3 -44.92 -11.41 -2.74
CA TYR A 3 -43.52 -11.08 -2.75
C TYR A 3 -42.92 -11.60 -4.04
N ASP A 4 -42.31 -10.71 -4.81
CA ASP A 4 -41.68 -11.11 -6.05
C ASP A 4 -40.32 -11.72 -5.73
N HIS A 5 -40.27 -13.04 -5.62
CA HIS A 5 -39.07 -13.81 -5.37
C HIS A 5 -38.02 -13.66 -6.48
N SER A 6 -38.41 -13.21 -7.66
CA SER A 6 -37.46 -13.00 -8.77
C SER A 6 -36.51 -11.85 -8.52
N ASN A 7 -36.98 -10.75 -7.91
CA ASN A 7 -36.15 -9.62 -7.53
C ASN A 7 -35.16 -9.94 -6.40
N PHE A 8 -35.59 -10.81 -5.48
CA PHE A 8 -34.74 -11.21 -4.36
C PHE A 8 -33.59 -12.12 -4.83
N ASN A 9 -33.85 -13.04 -5.76
CA ASN A 9 -32.82 -13.91 -6.34
C ASN A 9 -31.84 -13.13 -7.24
N ALA A 10 -32.33 -12.14 -7.99
CA ALA A 10 -31.47 -11.27 -8.81
C ALA A 10 -30.51 -10.43 -7.94
N GLN A 11 -30.99 -9.87 -6.84
CA GLN A 11 -30.14 -9.14 -5.90
C GLN A 11 -29.09 -10.03 -5.23
N ARG A 12 -29.43 -11.26 -4.90
CA ARG A 12 -28.48 -12.23 -4.33
C ARG A 12 -27.43 -12.66 -5.34
N ALA A 13 -27.80 -12.89 -6.59
CA ALA A 13 -26.87 -13.21 -7.67
C ALA A 13 -25.93 -12.02 -7.96
N TYR A 14 -26.47 -10.82 -7.89
CA TYR A 14 -25.71 -9.57 -8.07
C TYR A 14 -24.71 -9.35 -6.95
N SER A 15 -25.14 -9.54 -5.71
CA SER A 15 -24.32 -9.47 -4.51
C SER A 15 -23.21 -10.52 -4.51
N GLY A 16 -23.54 -11.77 -4.94
CA GLY A 16 -22.56 -12.84 -5.10
C GLY A 16 -21.50 -12.53 -6.16
N ALA A 17 -21.92 -12.00 -7.31
CA ALA A 17 -20.99 -11.62 -8.37
C ALA A 17 -20.03 -10.48 -7.94
N ALA A 18 -20.54 -9.50 -7.19
CA ALA A 18 -19.71 -8.42 -6.64
C ALA A 18 -18.70 -8.97 -5.63
N ASN A 19 -19.13 -9.85 -4.72
CA ASN A 19 -18.26 -10.48 -3.74
C ASN A 19 -17.18 -11.35 -4.40
N ASP A 20 -17.53 -12.08 -5.45
CA ASP A 20 -16.58 -12.90 -6.21
C ASP A 20 -15.53 -12.02 -6.90
N ARG A 21 -15.91 -10.87 -7.43
CA ARG A 21 -14.98 -9.92 -8.03
C ARG A 21 -14.05 -9.34 -6.99
N ILE A 22 -14.56 -8.96 -5.83
CA ILE A 22 -13.73 -8.47 -4.73
C ILE A 22 -12.69 -9.53 -4.37
N ALA A 23 -13.10 -10.78 -4.18
CA ALA A 23 -12.20 -11.88 -3.86
C ALA A 23 -11.14 -12.10 -4.95
N ASN A 24 -11.55 -12.07 -6.22
CA ASN A 24 -10.67 -12.31 -7.37
C ASN A 24 -9.62 -11.20 -7.56
N PHE A 25 -9.92 -9.98 -7.15
CA PHE A 25 -9.03 -8.82 -7.31
C PHE A 25 -8.28 -8.42 -6.04
N LEU A 26 -8.48 -9.13 -4.92
CA LEU A 26 -7.71 -8.93 -3.69
C LEU A 26 -6.19 -9.02 -3.90
N PRO A 27 -5.67 -10.01 -4.65
CA PRO A 27 -4.23 -10.08 -4.90
C PRO A 27 -3.67 -8.83 -5.58
N MET A 28 -4.43 -8.21 -6.48
CA MET A 28 -4.05 -6.96 -7.12
C MET A 28 -3.93 -5.83 -6.09
N VAL A 29 -4.90 -5.72 -5.19
CA VAL A 29 -4.89 -4.70 -4.12
C VAL A 29 -3.65 -4.87 -3.24
N ARG A 30 -3.35 -6.09 -2.82
CA ARG A 30 -2.17 -6.40 -2.01
C ARG A 30 -0.87 -6.04 -2.73
N LYS A 31 -0.77 -6.39 -4.00
CA LYS A 31 0.40 -6.09 -4.83
C LYS A 31 0.63 -4.58 -4.94
N LEU A 32 -0.42 -3.82 -5.19
CA LEU A 32 -0.33 -2.35 -5.26
C LEU A 32 0.02 -1.74 -3.92
N ALA A 33 -0.54 -2.24 -2.82
CA ALA A 33 -0.21 -1.77 -1.48
C ALA A 33 1.26 -1.99 -1.15
N TRP A 34 1.80 -3.17 -1.45
CA TRP A 34 3.23 -3.45 -1.30
C TRP A 34 4.10 -2.53 -2.16
N TYR A 35 3.66 -2.26 -3.38
CA TYR A 35 4.38 -1.36 -4.27
C TYR A 35 4.46 0.06 -3.72
N TYR A 36 3.37 0.56 -3.13
CA TYR A 36 3.31 1.92 -2.59
C TYR A 36 3.71 2.04 -1.12
N GLU A 37 3.94 0.95 -0.41
CA GLU A 37 4.34 0.96 1.01
C GLU A 37 5.55 1.87 1.25
N GLY A 38 6.48 1.90 0.31
CA GLY A 38 7.68 2.71 0.40
C GLY A 38 7.45 4.21 0.43
N SER A 39 6.28 4.64 -0.01
CA SER A 39 5.90 6.05 0.02
C SER A 39 5.15 6.43 1.30
N CYS A 40 4.88 5.46 2.19
CA CYS A 40 4.24 5.73 3.48
C CYS A 40 5.20 6.42 4.43
N GLY A 41 4.75 7.53 5.02
CA GLY A 41 5.44 8.21 6.11
C GLY A 41 5.12 7.57 7.46
N ALA A 42 5.42 8.31 8.53
CA ALA A 42 5.20 7.83 9.90
C ALA A 42 3.72 7.67 10.26
N SER A 43 2.82 8.41 9.59
CA SER A 43 1.39 8.42 9.87
C SER A 43 0.58 7.42 9.07
N LEU A 44 1.17 6.79 8.06
CA LEU A 44 0.50 5.81 7.19
C LEU A 44 1.31 4.52 7.16
N ASP A 45 0.60 3.39 7.08
CA ASP A 45 1.21 2.08 6.93
C ASP A 45 0.53 1.30 5.78
N ILE A 46 0.98 0.06 5.55
CA ILE A 46 0.44 -0.79 4.50
C ILE A 46 -1.04 -1.10 4.72
N ASP A 47 -1.49 -1.20 5.98
CA ASP A 47 -2.89 -1.48 6.29
C ASP A 47 -3.79 -0.33 5.86
N ASP A 48 -3.32 0.91 5.98
CA ASP A 48 -4.04 2.09 5.48
C ASP A 48 -4.19 2.04 3.96
N LEU A 49 -3.13 1.65 3.24
CA LEU A 49 -3.18 1.48 1.79
C LEU A 49 -4.12 0.35 1.38
N LEU A 50 -4.06 -0.79 2.06
CA LEU A 50 -4.96 -1.91 1.82
C LEU A 50 -6.41 -1.50 2.01
N GLN A 51 -6.70 -0.78 3.08
CA GLN A 51 -8.05 -0.31 3.40
C GLN A 51 -8.58 0.63 2.32
N ALA A 52 -7.78 1.60 1.90
CA ALA A 52 -8.14 2.54 0.83
C ALA A 52 -8.39 1.79 -0.50
N GLY A 53 -7.54 0.84 -0.82
CA GLY A 53 -7.68 0.02 -2.02
C GLY A 53 -8.91 -0.88 -1.99
N MET A 54 -9.22 -1.47 -0.84
CA MET A 54 -10.41 -2.30 -0.65
C MET A 54 -11.71 -1.51 -0.80
N ILE A 55 -11.76 -0.31 -0.26
CA ILE A 55 -12.91 0.58 -0.41
C ILE A 55 -13.13 0.88 -1.90
N ALA A 56 -12.09 1.26 -2.61
CA ALA A 56 -12.16 1.57 -4.04
C ALA A 56 -12.60 0.34 -4.87
N LEU A 57 -12.05 -0.84 -4.57
CA LEU A 57 -12.42 -2.08 -5.25
C LEU A 57 -13.89 -2.43 -5.01
N THR A 58 -14.36 -2.29 -3.79
CA THR A 58 -15.77 -2.55 -3.41
C THR A 58 -16.71 -1.63 -4.18
N GLU A 59 -16.38 -0.34 -4.26
CA GLU A 59 -17.17 0.62 -5.03
C GLU A 59 -17.22 0.26 -6.52
N CYS A 60 -16.08 -0.13 -7.10
CA CYS A 60 -16.03 -0.59 -8.48
C CYS A 60 -16.90 -1.82 -8.73
N ALA A 61 -16.83 -2.81 -7.84
CA ALA A 61 -17.58 -4.04 -7.96
C ALA A 61 -19.10 -3.80 -7.87
N GLN A 62 -19.50 -2.85 -7.01
CA GLN A 62 -20.91 -2.50 -6.84
C GLN A 62 -21.49 -1.69 -8.01
N ARG A 63 -20.66 -0.86 -8.65
CA ARG A 63 -21.10 0.02 -9.74
C ARG A 63 -21.03 -0.60 -11.11
N HIS A 64 -20.32 -1.71 -11.26
CA HIS A 64 -20.14 -2.35 -12.57
C HIS A 64 -21.31 -3.29 -12.86
N ASP A 65 -22.17 -2.87 -13.80
CA ASP A 65 -23.44 -3.52 -14.11
C ASP A 65 -23.32 -4.78 -14.98
N ARG A 66 -22.16 -5.03 -15.59
CA ARG A 66 -22.01 -6.12 -16.56
C ARG A 66 -20.89 -7.08 -16.18
N PRO A 67 -21.22 -8.23 -15.58
CA PRO A 67 -20.23 -9.27 -15.29
C PRO A 67 -19.65 -9.83 -16.60
N GLY A 68 -18.32 -9.88 -16.68
CA GLY A 68 -17.61 -10.45 -17.81
C GLY A 68 -17.15 -9.46 -18.88
N GLU A 69 -17.31 -8.16 -18.67
CA GLU A 69 -16.69 -7.18 -19.55
C GLU A 69 -15.20 -7.02 -19.23
N ASP A 70 -14.39 -7.07 -20.28
CA ASP A 70 -12.92 -7.01 -20.19
C ASP A 70 -12.39 -5.71 -19.60
N GLY A 71 -13.19 -4.67 -19.53
CA GLY A 71 -12.81 -3.37 -18.98
C GLY A 71 -12.77 -3.30 -17.46
N PHE A 72 -13.35 -4.26 -16.72
CA PHE A 72 -13.45 -4.18 -15.27
C PHE A 72 -12.07 -4.23 -14.59
N ALA A 73 -11.22 -5.15 -14.99
CA ALA A 73 -9.88 -5.32 -14.39
C ALA A 73 -9.04 -4.05 -14.51
N ALA A 74 -9.01 -3.44 -15.70
CA ALA A 74 -8.26 -2.20 -15.93
C ALA A 74 -8.87 -1.02 -15.15
N TYR A 75 -10.19 -0.92 -15.12
CA TYR A 75 -10.90 0.13 -14.39
C TYR A 75 -10.67 0.00 -12.89
N ALA A 76 -10.82 -1.20 -12.34
CA ALA A 76 -10.60 -1.46 -10.92
C ALA A 76 -9.17 -1.14 -10.51
N LYS A 77 -8.18 -1.55 -11.30
CA LYS A 77 -6.77 -1.26 -11.05
C LYS A 77 -6.51 0.25 -11.01
N MET A 78 -7.07 0.99 -11.95
CA MET A 78 -6.94 2.45 -12.02
C MET A 78 -7.55 3.11 -10.77
N ARG A 79 -8.73 2.67 -10.34
CA ARG A 79 -9.41 3.24 -9.18
C ARG A 79 -8.73 2.90 -7.87
N VAL A 80 -8.27 1.66 -7.72
CA VAL A 80 -7.52 1.21 -6.54
C VAL A 80 -6.20 1.97 -6.42
N ARG A 81 -5.46 2.05 -7.51
CA ARG A 81 -4.21 2.82 -7.57
C ARG A 81 -4.45 4.29 -7.23
N GLY A 82 -5.47 4.90 -7.83
CA GLY A 82 -5.84 6.29 -7.56
C GLY A 82 -6.15 6.54 -6.11
N ALA A 83 -6.90 5.65 -5.46
CA ALA A 83 -7.23 5.75 -4.04
C ALA A 83 -5.99 5.70 -3.14
N MET A 84 -5.06 4.82 -3.45
CA MET A 84 -3.79 4.72 -2.71
C MET A 84 -2.93 5.97 -2.90
N ILE A 85 -2.80 6.46 -4.12
CA ILE A 85 -2.05 7.69 -4.42
C ILE A 85 -2.68 8.89 -3.72
N ASP A 86 -4.02 9.01 -3.74
CA ASP A 86 -4.72 10.09 -3.05
C ASP A 86 -4.46 10.06 -1.54
N LEU A 87 -4.46 8.86 -0.94
CA LEU A 87 -4.13 8.71 0.46
C LEU A 87 -2.67 9.15 0.75
N LEU A 88 -1.74 8.74 -0.10
CA LEU A 88 -0.33 9.14 0.05
C LEU A 88 -0.13 10.65 -0.08
N ARG A 89 -0.93 11.30 -0.90
CA ARG A 89 -0.89 12.76 -1.06
C ARG A 89 -1.37 13.53 0.17
N THR A 90 -2.08 12.88 1.08
CA THR A 90 -2.47 13.50 2.36
C THR A 90 -1.28 13.71 3.29
N GLN A 91 -0.18 13.01 3.06
CA GLN A 91 1.05 13.16 3.82
C GLN A 91 1.80 14.43 3.42
N SER A 92 2.51 15.04 4.37
CA SER A 92 3.42 16.13 4.05
C SER A 92 4.56 15.64 3.14
N PRO A 93 5.12 16.47 2.26
CA PRO A 93 6.30 16.11 1.47
C PRO A 93 7.48 15.65 2.33
N HIS A 94 7.59 16.20 3.52
CA HIS A 94 8.61 15.88 4.51
C HIS A 94 8.48 14.42 5.01
N ALA A 95 7.26 13.97 5.32
CA ALA A 95 6.98 12.60 5.75
C ALA A 95 7.31 11.59 4.64
N ARG A 96 7.02 11.92 3.38
CA ARG A 96 7.36 11.07 2.23
C ARG A 96 8.87 10.88 2.08
N GLY A 97 9.63 11.96 2.24
CA GLY A 97 11.10 11.90 2.21
C GLY A 97 11.66 11.02 3.33
N ALA A 98 11.09 11.13 4.53
CA ALA A 98 11.47 10.29 5.68
C ALA A 98 11.22 8.80 5.43
N ALA A 99 10.09 8.45 4.81
CA ALA A 99 9.79 7.05 4.47
C ALA A 99 10.82 6.48 3.49
N GLY A 100 11.20 7.24 2.48
CA GLY A 100 12.23 6.83 1.52
C GLY A 100 13.59 6.61 2.19
N GLN A 101 13.98 7.50 3.07
CA GLN A 101 15.24 7.38 3.84
C GLN A 101 15.22 6.14 4.74
N ARG A 102 14.12 5.91 5.45
CA ARG A 102 13.95 4.73 6.31
C ARG A 102 14.10 3.44 5.52
N ARG A 103 13.48 3.35 4.35
CA ARG A 103 13.58 2.17 3.48
C ARG A 103 15.01 1.92 3.01
N ARG A 104 15.73 2.95 2.65
CA ARG A 104 17.13 2.84 2.24
C ARG A 104 17.99 2.28 3.36
N ILE A 105 17.79 2.77 4.58
CA ILE A 105 18.49 2.27 5.78
C ILE A 105 18.14 0.81 6.03
N GLU A 106 16.86 0.45 6.02
CA GLU A 106 16.40 -0.92 6.25
C GLU A 106 16.96 -1.89 5.20
N ALA A 107 16.91 -1.51 3.93
CA ALA A 107 17.44 -2.33 2.85
C ALA A 107 18.94 -2.56 2.97
N ALA A 108 19.70 -1.51 3.29
CA ALA A 108 21.15 -1.61 3.51
C ALA A 108 21.47 -2.51 4.72
N THR A 109 20.71 -2.32 5.81
CA THR A 109 20.86 -3.13 7.03
C THR A 109 20.59 -4.61 6.77
N ASP A 110 19.52 -4.92 6.03
CA ASP A 110 19.16 -6.31 5.71
C ASP A 110 20.21 -6.99 4.81
N ARG A 111 20.73 -6.27 3.82
CA ARG A 111 21.81 -6.78 2.97
C ARG A 111 23.06 -7.12 3.78
N LEU A 112 23.40 -6.26 4.73
CA LEU A 112 24.57 -6.46 5.59
C LEU A 112 24.36 -7.60 6.57
N ARG A 113 23.19 -7.71 7.18
CA ARG A 113 22.88 -8.85 8.07
C ARG A 113 23.05 -10.17 7.36
N THR A 114 22.54 -10.27 6.14
CA THR A 114 22.66 -11.48 5.33
C THR A 114 24.11 -11.80 5.00
N ARG A 115 24.92 -10.79 4.65
CA ARG A 115 26.33 -10.96 4.27
C ARG A 115 27.23 -11.21 5.47
N LEU A 116 27.02 -10.50 6.59
CA LEU A 116 27.90 -10.55 7.76
C LEU A 116 27.46 -11.59 8.80
N GLY A 117 26.20 -11.99 8.80
CA GLY A 117 25.64 -12.92 9.79
C GLY A 117 25.48 -12.33 11.19
N GLN A 118 25.56 -11.02 11.33
CA GLN A 118 25.41 -10.29 12.59
C GLN A 118 24.88 -8.89 12.35
N GLU A 119 24.48 -8.20 13.43
CA GLU A 119 24.02 -6.83 13.35
C GLU A 119 25.14 -5.90 12.84
N PRO A 120 24.90 -5.14 11.78
CA PRO A 120 25.91 -4.22 11.25
C PRO A 120 26.03 -2.97 12.13
N SER A 121 27.24 -2.41 12.15
CA SER A 121 27.52 -1.13 12.79
C SER A 121 27.01 0.05 11.94
N ALA A 122 26.90 1.22 12.57
CA ALA A 122 26.56 2.46 11.87
C ALA A 122 27.54 2.76 10.73
N ALA A 123 28.83 2.54 10.95
CA ALA A 123 29.86 2.74 9.93
C ALA A 123 29.68 1.79 8.74
N GLU A 124 29.33 0.54 9.01
CA GLU A 124 29.06 -0.44 7.96
C GLU A 124 27.82 -0.08 7.14
N ILE A 125 26.75 0.35 7.79
CA ILE A 125 25.52 0.78 7.11
C ILE A 125 25.80 2.02 6.26
N ALA A 126 26.50 3.01 6.78
CA ALA A 126 26.86 4.21 6.04
C ALA A 126 27.69 3.87 4.80
N ALA A 127 28.67 2.98 4.93
CA ALA A 127 29.49 2.55 3.80
C ALA A 127 28.64 1.83 2.73
N GLU A 128 27.72 0.97 3.14
CA GLU A 128 26.80 0.27 2.22
C GLU A 128 25.92 1.27 1.46
N MET A 129 25.50 2.34 2.11
CA MET A 129 24.67 3.40 1.52
C MET A 129 25.50 4.43 0.74
N GLN A 130 26.81 4.32 0.74
CA GLN A 130 27.74 5.27 0.10
C GLN A 130 27.60 6.70 0.64
N ILE A 131 27.40 6.81 1.94
CA ILE A 131 27.32 8.10 2.66
C ILE A 131 28.33 8.11 3.81
N SER A 132 28.61 9.28 4.37
CA SER A 132 29.43 9.39 5.56
C SER A 132 28.69 8.94 6.81
N VAL A 133 29.45 8.57 7.85
CA VAL A 133 28.86 8.22 9.16
C VAL A 133 28.09 9.40 9.74
N GLY A 134 28.58 10.62 9.55
CA GLY A 134 27.88 11.83 9.97
C GLY A 134 26.54 12.02 9.29
N GLU A 135 26.50 11.83 7.96
CA GLU A 135 25.25 11.87 7.21
C GLU A 135 24.26 10.80 7.67
N TYR A 136 24.76 9.60 7.95
CA TYR A 136 23.93 8.50 8.47
C TYR A 136 23.31 8.86 9.83
N HIS A 137 24.11 9.40 10.75
CA HIS A 137 23.63 9.83 12.06
C HIS A 137 22.61 10.97 11.95
N ASP A 138 22.81 11.91 11.04
CA ASP A 138 21.86 12.99 10.79
C ASP A 138 20.52 12.44 10.28
N MET A 139 20.57 11.48 9.36
CA MET A 139 19.36 10.80 8.86
C MET A 139 18.61 10.10 10.00
N ARG A 140 19.31 9.37 10.86
CA ARG A 140 18.73 8.67 11.99
C ARG A 140 18.10 9.63 13.00
N THR A 141 18.76 10.74 13.27
CA THR A 141 18.25 11.78 14.18
C THR A 141 16.98 12.42 13.63
N GLN A 142 16.97 12.76 12.35
CA GLN A 142 15.79 13.32 11.68
C GLN A 142 14.61 12.36 11.71
N LEU A 143 14.83 11.06 11.48
CA LEU A 143 13.78 10.04 11.52
C LEU A 143 13.25 9.86 12.94
N ALA A 144 14.10 9.85 13.96
CA ALA A 144 13.68 9.74 15.35
C ALA A 144 12.85 10.94 15.81
N THR A 145 13.23 12.15 15.40
CA THR A 145 12.50 13.38 15.76
C THR A 145 11.08 13.40 15.17
N ARG A 146 10.89 12.79 14.01
CA ARG A 146 9.58 12.75 13.32
C ARG A 146 8.60 11.75 13.91
N VAL A 147 9.08 10.75 14.63
CA VAL A 147 8.21 9.75 15.28
C VAL A 147 7.54 10.31 16.54
N VAL A 148 8.10 11.37 17.12
CA VAL A 148 7.61 11.98 18.37
C VAL A 148 6.59 13.11 18.12
N ASP A 149 6.52 13.62 16.90
CA ASP A 149 5.53 14.61 16.48
C ASP A 149 4.32 13.89 15.85
#